data_7c1b6b0060befe3791389d2de9cdaa4b
#
_entry.id   7c1b6b0060befe3791389d2de9cdaa4b
#
_cell.length_a   1.000
_cell.length_b   1.000
_cell.length_c   1.000
_cell.angle_alpha   90.00
_cell.angle_beta   90.00
_cell.angle_gamma   90.00
#
_symmetry.space_group_name_H-M   'P 1'
#
loop_
_entity.id
_entity.type
_entity.pdbx_description
1 polymer ?
#
loop_
_entity_poly.entity_id
_entity_poly.type
_entity_poly.pdbx_seq_one_letter_code
_entity_poly.pdbx_strand_id
1 'polypeptide(L)'
;MVGQRFISLLENHPWFEVVTVAASPRSAGKTYEEAVGDRWKMDTPMPEAVKKLVVLNVNDVEHVASTVDFVFSAVDMSKEEIKVIEEAYAKTETPVVSNNSAHRWTPDVPMVVPEINAEHFEVNCTGNFYALSAVIQFLTSVTLMSFT
;
A
#
# COMPACT_ATOMS: atom_id res chain seq x y z
N MET A 1 3.52 -9.72 -5.82
CA MET A 1 2.61 -9.44 -6.95
C MET A 1 1.69 -8.25 -6.71
N VAL A 2 0.97 -8.14 -5.58
CA VAL A 2 0.04 -7.03 -5.33
C VAL A 2 0.73 -5.67 -5.34
N GLY A 3 1.86 -5.50 -4.67
CA GLY A 3 2.62 -4.25 -4.70
C GLY A 3 3.05 -3.80 -6.09
N GLN A 4 3.40 -4.73 -6.97
CA GLN A 4 3.71 -4.42 -8.38
C GLN A 4 2.48 -3.91 -9.13
N ARG A 5 1.29 -4.44 -8.79
CA ARG A 5 0.03 -3.98 -9.36
C ARG A 5 -0.29 -2.54 -8.93
N PHE A 6 -0.06 -2.21 -7.66
CA PHE A 6 -0.18 -0.82 -7.20
C PHE A 6 0.74 0.10 -8.00
N ILE A 7 2.00 -0.25 -8.15
CA ILE A 7 2.97 0.54 -8.92
C ILE A 7 2.51 0.76 -10.37
N SER A 8 2.02 -0.30 -11.04
CA SER A 8 1.49 -0.16 -12.40
C SER A 8 0.25 0.71 -12.48
N LEU A 9 -0.64 0.65 -11.49
CA LEU A 9 -1.87 1.45 -11.48
C LEU A 9 -1.61 2.92 -11.09
N LEU A 10 -0.55 3.17 -10.34
CA LEU A 10 -0.17 4.52 -9.92
C LEU A 10 0.71 5.22 -10.97
N GLU A 11 1.15 4.53 -12.01
CA GLU A 11 1.87 5.18 -13.11
C GLU A 11 0.98 6.23 -13.78
N ASN A 12 1.45 7.48 -13.80
CA ASN A 12 0.70 8.63 -14.32
C ASN A 12 -0.66 8.87 -13.64
N HIS A 13 -0.82 8.44 -12.40
CA HIS A 13 -2.06 8.67 -11.66
C HIS A 13 -2.24 10.17 -11.36
N PRO A 14 -3.47 10.74 -11.53
CA PRO A 14 -3.68 12.18 -11.44
C PRO A 14 -3.50 12.77 -10.03
N TRP A 15 -3.57 11.94 -8.97
CA TRP A 15 -3.54 12.38 -7.57
C TRP A 15 -2.42 11.77 -6.74
N PHE A 16 -1.86 10.64 -7.16
CA PHE A 16 -0.83 9.93 -6.41
C PHE A 16 0.44 9.75 -7.21
N GLU A 17 1.56 9.99 -6.57
CA GLU A 17 2.90 9.72 -7.10
C GLU A 17 3.60 8.70 -6.18
N VAL A 18 4.28 7.73 -6.76
CA VAL A 18 5.09 6.78 -6.01
C VAL A 18 6.44 7.41 -5.73
N VAL A 19 6.61 7.97 -4.54
CA VAL A 19 7.85 8.64 -4.12
C VAL A 19 8.79 7.72 -3.35
N THR A 20 8.26 6.67 -2.74
CA THR A 20 9.03 5.74 -1.89
C THR A 20 8.50 4.32 -2.03
N VAL A 21 9.40 3.37 -1.97
CA VAL A 21 9.10 1.94 -1.88
C VAL A 21 9.81 1.36 -0.67
N ALA A 22 9.08 0.61 0.15
CA ALA A 22 9.64 -0.06 1.32
C ALA A 22 9.39 -1.57 1.24
N ALA A 23 10.37 -2.35 1.68
CA ALA A 23 10.28 -3.80 1.68
C ALA A 23 11.06 -4.39 2.85
N SER A 24 11.14 -5.71 2.89
CA SER A 24 11.91 -6.43 3.91
C SER A 24 13.39 -5.99 3.93
N PRO A 25 14.08 -6.15 5.06
CA PRO A 25 15.50 -5.81 5.19
C PRO A 25 16.42 -6.41 4.11
N ARG A 26 16.03 -7.54 3.50
CA ARG A 26 16.82 -8.18 2.43
C ARG A 26 16.88 -7.35 1.14
N SER A 27 15.87 -6.54 0.91
CA SER A 27 15.76 -5.70 -0.30
C SER A 27 16.15 -4.26 -0.04
N ALA A 28 16.22 -3.85 1.22
CA ALA A 28 16.58 -2.49 1.60
C ALA A 28 17.98 -2.10 1.10
N GLY A 29 18.13 -0.86 0.65
CA GLY A 29 19.38 -0.29 0.13
C GLY A 29 19.67 -0.61 -1.33
N LYS A 30 18.86 -1.44 -1.99
CA LYS A 30 18.95 -1.71 -3.44
C LYS A 30 18.01 -0.79 -4.20
N THR A 31 18.26 -0.58 -5.49
CA THR A 31 17.25 0.03 -6.35
C THR A 31 16.05 -0.93 -6.48
N TYR A 32 14.89 -0.38 -6.76
CA TYR A 32 13.68 -1.22 -6.91
C TYR A 32 13.84 -2.24 -8.04
N GLU A 33 14.47 -1.84 -9.15
CA GLU A 33 14.76 -2.73 -10.27
C GLU A 33 15.67 -3.90 -9.83
N GLU A 34 16.74 -3.64 -9.10
CA GLU A 34 17.63 -4.68 -8.55
C GLU A 34 16.91 -5.57 -7.53
N ALA A 35 16.09 -4.97 -6.66
CA ALA A 35 15.35 -5.70 -5.64
C ALA A 35 14.29 -6.63 -6.22
N VAL A 36 13.66 -6.23 -7.32
CA VAL A 36 12.65 -7.03 -8.02
C VAL A 36 13.31 -8.02 -8.98
N GLY A 37 14.29 -7.58 -9.77
CA GLY A 37 14.94 -8.39 -10.78
C GLY A 37 13.94 -9.06 -11.71
N ASP A 38 14.13 -10.34 -11.98
CA ASP A 38 13.24 -11.15 -12.85
C ASP A 38 11.86 -11.45 -12.26
N ARG A 39 11.57 -10.95 -11.06
CA ARG A 39 10.28 -11.17 -10.37
C ARG A 39 9.19 -10.15 -10.76
N TRP A 40 9.45 -9.26 -11.68
CA TRP A 40 8.40 -8.43 -12.25
C TRP A 40 7.42 -9.29 -13.03
N LYS A 41 6.13 -9.25 -12.67
CA LYS A 41 5.09 -10.16 -13.20
C LYS A 41 3.94 -9.40 -13.87
N MET A 42 4.11 -8.10 -14.08
CA MET A 42 3.09 -7.31 -14.79
C MET A 42 3.32 -7.38 -16.29
N ASP A 43 2.23 -7.31 -17.06
CA ASP A 43 2.27 -7.29 -18.53
C ASP A 43 2.88 -5.99 -19.07
N THR A 44 2.77 -4.92 -18.28
CA THR A 44 3.39 -3.62 -18.58
C THR A 44 4.83 -3.57 -18.06
N PRO A 45 5.73 -2.85 -18.73
CA PRO A 45 7.08 -2.65 -18.23
C PRO A 45 7.06 -1.94 -16.87
N MET A 46 8.11 -2.12 -16.08
CA MET A 46 8.28 -1.41 -14.83
C MET A 46 8.42 0.10 -15.10
N PRO A 47 7.65 0.97 -14.42
CA PRO A 47 7.73 2.41 -14.60
C PRO A 47 9.15 2.96 -14.34
N GLU A 48 9.65 3.80 -15.22
CA GLU A 48 11.01 4.35 -15.13
C GLU A 48 11.24 5.18 -13.85
N ALA A 49 10.21 5.88 -13.39
CA ALA A 49 10.28 6.66 -12.16
C ALA A 49 10.56 5.78 -10.92
N VAL A 50 10.00 4.56 -10.90
CA VAL A 50 10.12 3.65 -9.76
C VAL A 50 11.39 2.81 -9.82
N LYS A 51 11.90 2.49 -10.99
CA LYS A 51 13.11 1.65 -11.17
C LYS A 51 14.28 2.10 -10.30
N LYS A 52 14.51 3.41 -10.24
CA LYS A 52 15.66 4.04 -9.58
C LYS A 52 15.44 4.32 -8.10
N LEU A 53 14.21 4.16 -7.59
CA LEU A 53 13.94 4.37 -6.17
C LEU A 53 14.72 3.37 -5.34
N VAL A 54 15.39 3.87 -4.31
CA VAL A 54 16.07 3.02 -3.33
C VAL A 54 15.03 2.43 -2.40
N VAL A 55 15.01 1.12 -2.28
CA VAL A 55 14.09 0.40 -1.40
C VAL A 55 14.47 0.69 0.06
N LEU A 56 13.55 1.25 0.82
CA LEU A 56 13.70 1.48 2.25
C LEU A 56 13.34 0.21 3.05
N ASN A 57 13.82 0.16 4.28
CA ASN A 57 13.44 -0.91 5.20
C ASN A 57 12.03 -0.62 5.75
N VAL A 58 11.10 -1.55 5.56
CA VAL A 58 9.71 -1.42 6.05
C VAL A 58 9.62 -1.23 7.57
N ASN A 59 10.62 -1.67 8.32
CA ASN A 59 10.68 -1.51 9.78
C ASN A 59 11.15 -0.12 10.22
N ASP A 60 11.69 0.69 9.31
CA ASP A 60 12.09 2.07 9.61
C ASP A 60 10.89 3.01 9.40
N VAL A 61 9.89 2.80 10.24
CA VAL A 61 8.56 3.39 10.11
C VAL A 61 8.61 4.91 10.13
N GLU A 62 9.33 5.51 11.07
CA GLU A 62 9.42 6.96 11.21
C GLU A 62 10.05 7.61 9.97
N HIS A 63 11.12 7.02 9.47
CA HIS A 63 11.78 7.53 8.27
C HIS A 63 10.88 7.43 7.04
N VAL A 64 10.25 6.27 6.82
CA VAL A 64 9.34 6.08 5.67
C VAL A 64 8.14 7.02 5.79
N ALA A 65 7.49 7.09 6.96
CA ALA A 65 6.32 7.92 7.18
C ALA A 65 6.61 9.42 6.97
N SER A 66 7.82 9.89 7.33
CA SER A 66 8.21 11.28 7.10
C SER A 66 8.37 11.68 5.63
N THR A 67 8.43 10.71 4.73
CA THR A 67 8.63 10.95 3.28
C THR A 67 7.36 10.83 2.44
N VAL A 68 6.24 10.40 3.04
CA VAL A 68 5.00 10.10 2.33
C VAL A 68 3.78 10.66 3.05
N ASP A 69 2.75 11.00 2.29
CA ASP A 69 1.45 11.42 2.84
C ASP A 69 0.49 10.22 3.01
N PHE A 70 0.82 9.07 2.41
CA PHE A 70 -0.07 7.93 2.31
C PHE A 70 0.69 6.63 2.05
N VAL A 71 0.25 5.51 2.62
CA VAL A 71 0.88 4.20 2.45
C VAL A 71 -0.09 3.17 1.85
N PHE A 72 0.30 2.53 0.76
CA PHE A 72 -0.32 1.30 0.28
C PHE A 72 0.44 0.09 0.81
N SER A 73 -0.20 -0.72 1.65
CA SER A 73 0.41 -1.91 2.24
C SER A 73 0.05 -3.18 1.46
N ALA A 74 1.09 -3.87 0.98
CA ALA A 74 0.99 -5.16 0.30
C ALA A 74 2.17 -6.06 0.67
N VAL A 75 2.57 -6.02 1.94
CA VAL A 75 3.68 -6.82 2.47
C VAL A 75 3.31 -8.30 2.57
N ASP A 76 4.28 -9.17 2.37
CA ASP A 76 4.13 -10.62 2.46
C ASP A 76 4.89 -11.13 3.70
N MET A 77 4.18 -11.18 4.80
CA MET A 77 4.67 -11.57 6.13
C MET A 77 3.58 -12.33 6.89
N SER A 78 3.85 -12.78 8.11
CA SER A 78 2.83 -13.31 8.99
C SER A 78 1.79 -12.25 9.34
N LYS A 79 0.56 -12.66 9.68
CA LYS A 79 -0.51 -11.72 10.05
C LYS A 79 -0.12 -10.87 11.25
N GLU A 80 0.58 -11.45 12.19
CA GLU A 80 1.05 -10.81 13.41
C GLU A 80 2.06 -9.71 13.09
N GLU A 81 3.03 -9.99 12.23
CA GLU A 81 4.04 -9.01 11.79
C GLU A 81 3.40 -7.88 10.99
N ILE A 82 2.48 -8.21 10.08
CA ILE A 82 1.73 -7.21 9.29
C ILE A 82 0.98 -6.28 10.23
N LYS A 83 0.29 -6.84 11.21
CA LYS A 83 -0.49 -6.06 12.18
C LYS A 83 0.38 -5.06 12.93
N VAL A 84 1.52 -5.52 13.44
CA VAL A 84 2.48 -4.66 14.17
C VAL A 84 3.01 -3.53 13.28
N ILE A 85 3.36 -3.84 12.03
CA ILE A 85 3.89 -2.85 11.08
C ILE A 85 2.82 -1.84 10.69
N GLU A 86 1.63 -2.30 10.31
CA GLU A 86 0.54 -1.41 9.90
C GLU A 86 0.07 -0.51 11.05
N GLU A 87 0.00 -1.03 12.28
CA GLU A 87 -0.27 -0.24 13.48
C GLU A 87 0.84 0.78 13.76
N ALA A 88 2.10 0.44 13.49
CA ALA A 88 3.21 1.37 13.67
C ALA A 88 3.12 2.56 12.70
N TYR A 89 2.81 2.30 11.43
CA TYR A 89 2.56 3.37 10.45
C TYR A 89 1.33 4.21 10.82
N ALA A 90 0.25 3.58 11.24
CA ALA A 90 -0.94 4.30 11.66
C ALA A 90 -0.67 5.24 12.85
N LYS A 91 0.20 4.86 13.79
CA LYS A 91 0.60 5.71 14.92
C LYS A 91 1.40 6.95 14.52
N THR A 92 1.98 6.98 13.33
CA THR A 92 2.62 8.19 12.79
C THR A 92 1.63 9.15 12.12
N GLU A 93 0.32 8.87 12.25
CA GLU A 93 -0.76 9.61 11.58
C GLU A 93 -0.71 9.53 10.04
N THR A 94 0.06 8.59 9.50
CA THR A 94 0.11 8.32 8.07
C THR A 94 -1.00 7.35 7.68
N PRO A 95 -1.95 7.73 6.81
CA PRO A 95 -3.01 6.85 6.36
C PRO A 95 -2.45 5.59 5.68
N VAL A 96 -2.94 4.42 6.09
CA VAL A 96 -2.53 3.13 5.54
C VAL A 96 -3.71 2.47 4.84
N VAL A 97 -3.60 2.21 3.55
CA VAL A 97 -4.53 1.37 2.80
C VAL A 97 -3.90 0.01 2.58
N SER A 98 -4.48 -1.01 3.19
CA SER A 98 -3.92 -2.36 3.18
C SER A 98 -4.75 -3.33 2.35
N ASN A 99 -4.06 -4.12 1.53
CA ASN A 99 -4.62 -5.29 0.88
C ASN A 99 -4.61 -6.53 1.78
N ASN A 100 -3.91 -6.46 2.92
CA ASN A 100 -3.71 -7.60 3.82
C ASN A 100 -4.96 -7.95 4.63
N SER A 101 -4.98 -9.13 5.18
CA SER A 101 -6.10 -9.61 6.00
C SER A 101 -5.93 -9.37 7.49
N ALA A 102 -4.84 -8.71 7.91
CA ALA A 102 -4.47 -8.59 9.31
C ALA A 102 -5.51 -7.82 10.14
N HIS A 103 -6.07 -6.75 9.58
CA HIS A 103 -7.01 -5.87 10.25
C HIS A 103 -8.48 -6.02 9.83
N ARG A 104 -8.83 -7.02 9.01
CA ARG A 104 -10.22 -7.20 8.52
C ARG A 104 -11.28 -7.34 9.62
N TRP A 105 -10.88 -7.82 10.78
CA TRP A 105 -11.78 -8.04 11.93
C TRP A 105 -11.37 -7.18 13.13
N THR A 106 -10.52 -6.20 12.92
CA THR A 106 -10.19 -5.24 13.99
C THR A 106 -11.33 -4.24 14.11
N PRO A 107 -11.93 -4.07 15.29
CA PRO A 107 -12.88 -2.99 15.53
C PRO A 107 -12.23 -1.65 15.16
N ASP A 108 -13.01 -0.72 14.68
CA ASP A 108 -12.58 0.64 14.30
C ASP A 108 -11.65 0.72 13.06
N VAL A 109 -11.38 -0.41 12.39
CA VAL A 109 -10.71 -0.44 11.09
C VAL A 109 -11.73 -0.76 10.01
N PRO A 110 -12.12 0.20 9.16
CA PRO A 110 -13.13 -0.04 8.14
C PRO A 110 -12.61 -0.95 7.06
N MET A 111 -13.41 -1.92 6.70
CA MET A 111 -13.22 -2.73 5.51
C MET A 111 -14.09 -2.16 4.39
N VAL A 112 -13.46 -1.59 3.37
CA VAL A 112 -14.16 -0.84 2.34
C VAL A 112 -14.04 -1.50 0.98
N VAL A 113 -15.17 -1.66 0.31
CA VAL A 113 -15.30 -1.89 -1.13
C VAL A 113 -16.06 -0.68 -1.67
N PRO A 114 -15.39 0.30 -2.31
CA PRO A 114 -15.99 1.62 -2.61
C PRO A 114 -17.32 1.54 -3.36
N GLU A 115 -17.48 0.56 -4.22
CA GLU A 115 -18.70 0.35 -5.00
C GLU A 115 -19.88 -0.21 -4.19
N ILE A 116 -19.62 -0.69 -2.96
CA ILE A 116 -20.63 -1.40 -2.13
C ILE A 116 -20.92 -0.62 -0.85
N ASN A 117 -19.90 -0.14 -0.16
CA ASN A 117 -20.00 0.39 1.19
C ASN A 117 -19.08 1.62 1.41
N ALA A 118 -19.12 2.56 0.47
CA ALA A 118 -18.33 3.80 0.54
C ALA A 118 -18.60 4.60 1.83
N GLU A 119 -19.81 4.48 2.41
CA GLU A 119 -20.18 5.10 3.67
C GLU A 119 -19.32 4.68 4.86
N HIS A 120 -18.62 3.55 4.77
CA HIS A 120 -17.69 3.11 5.81
C HIS A 120 -16.47 4.05 5.94
N PHE A 121 -16.19 4.88 4.94
CA PHE A 121 -15.17 5.93 5.08
C PHE A 121 -15.60 7.03 6.05
N GLU A 122 -16.91 7.31 6.18
CA GLU A 122 -17.42 8.37 7.05
C GLU A 122 -17.23 8.03 8.54
N VAL A 123 -17.20 6.77 8.89
CA VAL A 123 -17.02 6.31 10.28
C VAL A 123 -15.67 6.76 10.85
N ASN A 124 -14.66 6.92 10.02
CA ASN A 124 -13.32 7.32 10.44
C ASN A 124 -13.10 8.84 10.51
N CYS A 125 -14.02 9.65 9.99
CA CYS A 125 -13.87 11.11 10.01
C CYS A 125 -14.14 11.74 11.38
N THR A 126 -14.65 10.96 12.35
CA THR A 126 -15.07 11.49 13.66
C THR A 126 -14.18 11.08 14.84
N GLY A 127 -13.18 10.25 14.64
CA GLY A 127 -12.29 9.82 15.72
C GLY A 127 -10.99 9.25 15.20
N ASN A 128 -9.90 9.77 15.66
CA ASN A 128 -8.50 9.35 15.49
C ASN A 128 -8.22 8.45 14.26
N PHE A 129 -7.70 9.05 13.22
CA PHE A 129 -7.25 8.39 11.99
C PHE A 129 -6.13 7.38 12.27
N TYR A 130 -6.46 6.17 12.63
CA TYR A 130 -5.50 5.08 12.75
C TYR A 130 -5.92 3.94 11.83
N ALA A 131 -5.20 3.77 10.73
CA ALA A 131 -5.32 2.69 9.77
C ALA A 131 -6.68 2.52 9.07
N LEU A 132 -6.72 2.88 7.81
CA LEU A 132 -7.76 2.48 6.88
C LEU A 132 -7.34 1.15 6.26
N SER A 133 -7.85 0.02 6.75
CA SER A 133 -7.71 -1.25 6.04
C SER A 133 -8.75 -1.31 4.93
N ALA A 134 -8.51 -0.61 3.84
CA ALA A 134 -9.30 -0.80 2.64
C ALA A 134 -8.86 -2.12 2.02
N VAL A 135 -9.64 -3.16 2.22
CA VAL A 135 -9.53 -4.34 1.38
C VAL A 135 -10.07 -3.96 0.02
N ILE A 136 -9.23 -3.41 -0.82
CA ILE A 136 -9.47 -3.46 -2.25
C ILE A 136 -9.34 -4.93 -2.61
N GLN A 137 -10.41 -5.66 -2.43
CA GLN A 137 -10.52 -6.99 -2.98
C GLN A 137 -10.60 -6.80 -4.48
N PHE A 138 -9.46 -6.86 -5.14
CA PHE A 138 -9.43 -7.06 -6.57
C PHE A 138 -10.12 -8.40 -6.82
N LEU A 139 -11.42 -8.34 -7.04
CA LEU A 139 -12.06 -9.38 -7.80
C LEU A 139 -11.24 -9.50 -9.08
N THR A 140 -10.70 -10.67 -9.31
CA THR A 140 -10.00 -11.08 -10.50
C THR A 140 -10.98 -11.13 -11.67
N SER A 141 -11.47 -10.00 -12.08
CA SER A 141 -12.04 -9.76 -13.38
C SER A 141 -12.20 -8.26 -13.57
N VAL A 142 -11.16 -7.69 -14.11
CA VAL A 142 -11.21 -6.60 -15.07
C VAL A 142 -12.60 -6.03 -15.27
N THR A 143 -12.81 -4.85 -14.69
CA THR A 143 -13.35 -3.73 -15.46
C THR A 143 -12.96 -2.48 -14.71
N LEU A 144 -11.81 -1.92 -15.03
CA LEU A 144 -11.56 -0.51 -14.83
C LEU A 144 -12.53 0.23 -15.73
N MET A 145 -13.67 0.61 -15.19
CA MET A 145 -14.50 1.60 -15.85
C MET A 145 -13.81 2.94 -15.71
N SER A 146 -13.37 3.46 -16.83
CA SER A 146 -13.04 4.83 -17.07
C SER A 146 -14.18 5.72 -16.56
N PHE A 147 -13.92 6.54 -15.58
CA PHE A 147 -14.72 7.73 -15.33
C PHE A 147 -14.14 8.87 -16.17
N THR A 148 -14.90 9.27 -17.18
CA THR A 148 -14.78 10.55 -17.84
C THR A 148 -15.30 11.66 -16.95
#